data_b5bf4cb60599e8518a761f5f1bcebed6
#
_entry.id   b5bf4cb60599e8518a761f5f1bcebed6
#
_cell.length_a   1.000
_cell.length_b   1.000
_cell.length_c   1.000
_cell.angle_alpha   90.00
_cell.angle_beta   90.00
_cell.angle_gamma   90.00
#
_symmetry.space_group_name_H-M   'P 1'
#
loop_
_entity.id
_entity.type
_entity.pdbx_description
1 polymer ?
#
loop_
_entity_poly.entity_id
_entity_poly.type
_entity_poly.pdbx_seq_one_letter_code
_entity_poly.pdbx_strand_id
1 'polypeptide(L)'
;MNRDKKIFDIIERERQRQLNGIELIASENFVSDQVLQAMGSVLTNKYAEGYPGRRYYGGCEVIDEAEEIAISRLCTLFGAEYANVQPHSGAQANMAVFLSVLKPGDTFMGLNLAHGGHLTHGSPVNSSGMLYRPVSYGVREDTGLVDYDMMEELALKEKPRLIVGGASAYSREWDYERMRALADRIGAIFMVDMAHPAGLIAAGLLENPVKYAHIVTSTTHKTLRGPRGGIILIGKD
;
A
#
# COMPACT_ATOMS: atom_id res chain seq x y z
N MET A 1 -37.87 0.59 11.03
CA MET A 1 -36.96 0.96 12.14
C MET A 1 -36.71 2.46 12.10
N ASN A 2 -36.77 3.15 13.23
CA ASN A 2 -36.41 4.55 13.27
C ASN A 2 -34.89 4.68 13.06
N ARG A 3 -34.49 5.62 12.21
CA ARG A 3 -33.08 5.92 11.93
C ARG A 3 -32.40 6.46 13.20
N ASP A 4 -31.21 5.99 13.54
CA ASP A 4 -30.42 6.55 14.66
C ASP A 4 -30.01 7.97 14.36
N LYS A 5 -30.79 8.93 14.92
CA LYS A 5 -30.61 10.34 14.64
C LYS A 5 -29.21 10.83 15.04
N LYS A 6 -28.66 10.34 16.17
CA LYS A 6 -27.37 10.84 16.68
C LYS A 6 -26.23 10.58 15.70
N ILE A 7 -26.11 9.34 15.20
CA ILE A 7 -25.02 9.01 14.26
C ILE A 7 -25.22 9.69 12.90
N PHE A 8 -26.45 9.79 12.42
CA PHE A 8 -26.70 10.45 11.13
C PHE A 8 -26.54 11.96 11.18
N ASP A 9 -26.82 12.61 12.32
CA ASP A 9 -26.49 14.02 12.54
C ASP A 9 -24.95 14.25 12.57
N ILE A 10 -24.17 13.30 13.08
CA ILE A 10 -22.69 13.34 13.04
C ILE A 10 -22.21 13.22 11.59
N ILE A 11 -22.72 12.26 10.83
CA ILE A 11 -22.36 12.06 9.42
C ILE A 11 -22.66 13.33 8.60
N GLU A 12 -23.81 13.97 8.83
CA GLU A 12 -24.14 15.21 8.12
C GLU A 12 -23.21 16.38 8.51
N ARG A 13 -22.84 16.50 9.79
CA ARG A 13 -21.84 17.50 10.21
C ARG A 13 -20.48 17.27 9.57
N GLU A 14 -20.04 16.02 9.47
CA GLU A 14 -18.78 15.68 8.77
C GLU A 14 -18.88 16.01 7.28
N ARG A 15 -20.02 15.71 6.64
CA ARG A 15 -20.26 16.11 5.25
C ARG A 15 -20.14 17.61 5.05
N GLN A 16 -20.74 18.40 5.95
CA GLN A 16 -20.64 19.87 5.92
C GLN A 16 -19.21 20.35 6.16
N ARG A 17 -18.45 19.71 7.07
CA ARG A 17 -17.04 20.02 7.29
C ARG A 17 -16.22 19.83 6.00
N GLN A 18 -16.41 18.70 5.32
CA GLN A 18 -15.71 18.40 4.07
C GLN A 18 -16.09 19.36 2.94
N LEU A 19 -17.36 19.78 2.83
CA LEU A 19 -17.80 20.73 1.80
C LEU A 19 -17.29 22.17 2.02
N ASN A 20 -17.09 22.56 3.27
CA ASN A 20 -16.71 23.94 3.64
C ASN A 20 -15.22 24.08 3.96
N GLY A 21 -14.45 22.98 3.98
CA GLY A 21 -13.03 22.97 4.27
C GLY A 21 -12.16 22.78 3.02
N ILE A 22 -10.90 23.17 3.14
CA ILE A 22 -9.84 22.78 2.19
C ILE A 22 -8.98 21.72 2.87
N GLU A 23 -9.00 20.51 2.33
CA GLU A 23 -8.22 19.39 2.86
C GLU A 23 -6.80 19.44 2.32
N LEU A 24 -5.80 19.52 3.22
CA LEU A 24 -4.37 19.56 2.89
C LEU A 24 -3.61 18.32 3.36
N ILE A 25 -4.30 17.33 3.94
CA ILE A 25 -3.68 16.07 4.33
C ILE A 25 -3.52 15.19 3.09
N ALA A 26 -2.28 14.93 2.68
CA ALA A 26 -1.96 14.23 1.43
C ALA A 26 -2.55 12.81 1.32
N SER A 27 -2.93 12.18 2.44
CA SER A 27 -3.56 10.87 2.48
C SER A 27 -5.09 10.90 2.43
N GLU A 28 -5.70 12.07 2.34
CA GLU A 28 -7.16 12.22 2.27
C GLU A 28 -7.63 12.52 0.85
N ASN A 29 -8.83 12.05 0.51
CA ASN A 29 -9.47 12.30 -0.78
C ASN A 29 -10.98 12.09 -0.65
N PHE A 30 -11.73 12.57 -1.64
CA PHE A 30 -13.18 12.44 -1.70
C PHE A 30 -13.59 11.36 -2.69
N VAL A 31 -14.22 10.30 -2.19
CA VAL A 31 -14.73 9.21 -3.02
C VAL A 31 -16.02 9.61 -3.74
N SER A 32 -16.38 8.89 -4.81
CA SER A 32 -17.65 9.10 -5.49
C SER A 32 -18.82 8.51 -4.70
N ASP A 33 -20.05 9.01 -4.99
CA ASP A 33 -21.28 8.45 -4.41
C ASP A 33 -21.42 6.95 -4.67
N GLN A 34 -20.98 6.45 -5.83
CA GLN A 34 -21.01 5.03 -6.14
C GLN A 34 -20.12 4.20 -5.20
N VAL A 35 -18.95 4.72 -4.81
CA VAL A 35 -18.07 4.06 -3.83
C VAL A 35 -18.77 4.01 -2.47
N LEU A 36 -19.39 5.11 -2.02
CA LEU A 36 -20.13 5.15 -0.75
C LEU A 36 -21.29 4.16 -0.75
N GLN A 37 -22.06 4.08 -1.85
CA GLN A 37 -23.17 3.16 -2.00
C GLN A 37 -22.71 1.69 -1.98
N ALA A 38 -21.62 1.37 -2.67
CA ALA A 38 -21.06 0.02 -2.68
C ALA A 38 -20.57 -0.41 -1.28
N MET A 39 -19.87 0.48 -0.56
CA MET A 39 -19.39 0.22 0.80
C MET A 39 -20.50 -0.02 1.80
N GLY A 40 -21.62 0.69 1.68
CA GLY A 40 -22.81 0.57 2.54
C GLY A 40 -23.84 -0.43 2.04
N SER A 41 -23.49 -1.36 1.17
CA SER A 41 -24.40 -2.32 0.56
C SER A 41 -24.57 -3.59 1.39
N VAL A 42 -25.48 -4.47 0.92
CA VAL A 42 -25.75 -5.79 1.52
C VAL A 42 -24.57 -6.75 1.46
N LEU A 43 -23.54 -6.46 0.66
CA LEU A 43 -22.30 -7.24 0.60
C LEU A 43 -21.62 -7.32 1.99
N THR A 44 -21.83 -6.30 2.84
CA THR A 44 -21.30 -6.26 4.21
C THR A 44 -21.83 -7.40 5.10
N ASN A 45 -22.92 -8.05 4.72
CA ASN A 45 -23.54 -9.13 5.51
C ASN A 45 -22.85 -10.49 5.30
N LYS A 46 -22.03 -10.62 4.23
CA LYS A 46 -21.49 -11.93 3.83
C LYS A 46 -20.13 -12.20 4.42
N TYR A 47 -20.01 -13.31 5.13
CA TYR A 47 -18.74 -13.86 5.59
C TYR A 47 -18.11 -14.71 4.49
N ALA A 48 -16.91 -14.35 4.02
CA ALA A 48 -16.29 -14.91 2.82
C ALA A 48 -14.80 -15.21 3.01
N GLU A 49 -14.44 -15.91 4.10
CA GLU A 49 -13.07 -16.39 4.31
C GLU A 49 -12.60 -17.32 3.20
N GLY A 50 -11.34 -17.22 2.84
CA GLY A 50 -10.73 -17.92 1.71
C GLY A 50 -10.63 -17.01 0.49
N TYR A 51 -10.55 -17.60 -0.70
CA TYR A 51 -10.39 -16.91 -1.97
C TYR A 51 -11.52 -17.29 -2.94
N PRO A 52 -11.77 -16.53 -4.00
CA PRO A 52 -12.75 -16.89 -5.02
C PRO A 52 -12.61 -18.34 -5.46
N GLY A 53 -13.72 -19.07 -5.49
CA GLY A 53 -13.76 -20.50 -5.79
C GLY A 53 -13.17 -21.44 -4.72
N ARG A 54 -12.60 -20.91 -3.63
CA ARG A 54 -11.97 -21.66 -2.53
C ARG A 54 -12.35 -21.07 -1.17
N ARG A 55 -13.65 -20.96 -0.91
CA ARG A 55 -14.19 -20.40 0.34
C ARG A 55 -14.40 -21.48 1.39
N TYR A 56 -14.30 -21.06 2.65
CA TYR A 56 -14.66 -21.94 3.79
C TYR A 56 -16.15 -22.04 4.04
N TYR A 57 -16.96 -21.10 3.48
CA TYR A 57 -18.40 -21.02 3.67
C TYR A 57 -19.15 -21.06 2.34
N GLY A 58 -20.38 -21.58 2.35
CA GLY A 58 -21.26 -21.57 1.18
C GLY A 58 -21.89 -20.19 0.90
N GLY A 59 -22.46 -20.02 -0.28
CA GLY A 59 -23.18 -18.82 -0.70
C GLY A 59 -22.27 -17.64 -1.01
N CYS A 60 -21.02 -17.89 -1.45
CA CYS A 60 -20.03 -16.87 -1.74
C CYS A 60 -19.96 -16.50 -3.23
N GLU A 61 -20.75 -17.10 -4.08
CA GLU A 61 -20.68 -16.98 -5.54
C GLU A 61 -20.74 -15.51 -6.00
N VAL A 62 -21.64 -14.72 -5.42
CA VAL A 62 -21.79 -13.29 -5.76
C VAL A 62 -20.63 -12.45 -5.20
N ILE A 63 -20.10 -12.83 -4.04
CA ILE A 63 -18.91 -12.16 -3.47
C ILE A 63 -17.67 -12.48 -4.30
N ASP A 64 -17.56 -13.69 -4.82
CA ASP A 64 -16.47 -14.10 -5.70
C ASP A 64 -16.45 -13.21 -6.96
N GLU A 65 -17.59 -12.98 -7.60
CA GLU A 65 -17.69 -12.07 -8.74
C GLU A 65 -17.18 -10.64 -8.41
N ALA A 66 -17.55 -10.11 -7.24
CA ALA A 66 -17.11 -8.79 -6.81
C ALA A 66 -15.59 -8.73 -6.58
N GLU A 67 -15.02 -9.75 -5.94
CA GLU A 67 -13.58 -9.84 -5.68
C GLU A 67 -12.80 -10.05 -6.98
N GLU A 68 -13.26 -10.91 -7.88
CA GLU A 68 -12.66 -11.16 -9.19
C GLU A 68 -12.65 -9.91 -10.09
N ILE A 69 -13.74 -9.13 -10.08
CA ILE A 69 -13.78 -7.84 -10.78
C ILE A 69 -12.74 -6.88 -10.22
N ALA A 70 -12.59 -6.80 -8.91
CA ALA A 70 -11.59 -5.94 -8.28
C ALA A 70 -10.16 -6.37 -8.65
N ILE A 71 -9.85 -7.66 -8.59
CA ILE A 71 -8.56 -8.24 -8.99
C ILE A 71 -8.26 -7.92 -10.46
N SER A 72 -9.19 -8.25 -11.37
CA SER A 72 -9.04 -8.05 -12.80
C SER A 72 -8.79 -6.57 -13.16
N ARG A 73 -9.55 -5.66 -12.54
CA ARG A 73 -9.39 -4.22 -12.77
C ARG A 73 -8.06 -3.69 -12.27
N LEU A 74 -7.57 -4.15 -11.13
CA LEU A 74 -6.25 -3.76 -10.62
C LEU A 74 -5.12 -4.30 -11.50
N CYS A 75 -5.21 -5.56 -11.94
CA CYS A 75 -4.25 -6.13 -12.89
C CYS A 75 -4.20 -5.30 -14.19
N THR A 76 -5.36 -4.92 -14.71
CA THR A 76 -5.43 -4.06 -15.92
C THR A 76 -4.88 -2.66 -15.67
N LEU A 77 -5.24 -2.04 -14.53
CA LEU A 77 -4.87 -0.66 -14.21
C LEU A 77 -3.36 -0.47 -14.06
N PHE A 78 -2.69 -1.43 -13.42
CA PHE A 78 -1.26 -1.34 -13.11
C PHE A 78 -0.38 -2.26 -13.97
N GLY A 79 -0.97 -3.05 -14.87
CA GLY A 79 -0.21 -4.03 -15.66
C GLY A 79 0.37 -5.17 -14.81
N ALA A 80 -0.27 -5.48 -13.68
CA ALA A 80 0.12 -6.57 -12.80
C ALA A 80 -0.37 -7.92 -13.35
N GLU A 81 0.35 -9.00 -13.01
CA GLU A 81 -0.07 -10.36 -13.30
C GLU A 81 -1.03 -10.90 -12.23
N TYR A 82 -0.77 -10.55 -10.97
CA TYR A 82 -1.57 -10.96 -9.83
C TYR A 82 -1.91 -9.78 -8.93
N ALA A 83 -3.10 -9.83 -8.34
CA ALA A 83 -3.54 -8.87 -7.33
C ALA A 83 -4.23 -9.58 -6.16
N ASN A 84 -3.99 -9.09 -4.95
CA ASN A 84 -4.76 -9.44 -3.76
C ASN A 84 -5.45 -8.16 -3.24
N VAL A 85 -6.76 -8.23 -3.06
CA VAL A 85 -7.62 -7.10 -2.67
C VAL A 85 -8.18 -7.23 -1.25
N GLN A 86 -7.75 -8.26 -0.51
CA GLN A 86 -8.30 -8.57 0.81
C GLN A 86 -7.71 -7.76 1.98
N PRO A 87 -6.50 -7.16 1.91
CA PRO A 87 -6.02 -6.35 3.02
C PRO A 87 -6.96 -5.19 3.36
N HIS A 88 -7.25 -4.96 4.64
CA HIS A 88 -8.13 -3.87 5.08
C HIS A 88 -7.44 -2.50 5.05
N SER A 89 -6.12 -2.47 4.97
CA SER A 89 -5.30 -1.26 4.96
C SER A 89 -3.94 -1.51 4.31
N GLY A 90 -3.22 -0.43 3.98
CA GLY A 90 -1.82 -0.52 3.54
C GLY A 90 -0.91 -1.14 4.59
N ALA A 91 -1.15 -0.85 5.87
CA ALA A 91 -0.38 -1.46 6.96
C ALA A 91 -0.56 -2.99 7.02
N GLN A 92 -1.78 -3.49 6.79
CA GLN A 92 -2.03 -4.93 6.71
C GLN A 92 -1.41 -5.53 5.45
N ALA A 93 -1.48 -4.85 4.30
CA ALA A 93 -0.82 -5.29 3.07
C ALA A 93 0.70 -5.42 3.26
N ASN A 94 1.34 -4.39 3.85
CA ASN A 94 2.77 -4.42 4.16
C ASN A 94 3.12 -5.55 5.13
N MET A 95 2.33 -5.73 6.20
CA MET A 95 2.55 -6.81 7.15
C MET A 95 2.40 -8.19 6.51
N ALA A 96 1.42 -8.39 5.62
CA ALA A 96 1.24 -9.65 4.91
C ALA A 96 2.46 -9.97 4.05
N VAL A 97 3.02 -8.98 3.34
CA VAL A 97 4.27 -9.14 2.57
C VAL A 97 5.43 -9.47 3.50
N PHE A 98 5.60 -8.72 4.59
CA PHE A 98 6.70 -8.97 5.55
C PHE A 98 6.65 -10.39 6.12
N LEU A 99 5.47 -10.85 6.54
CA LEU A 99 5.27 -12.21 7.05
C LEU A 99 5.52 -13.30 6.01
N SER A 100 5.31 -13.00 4.72
CA SER A 100 5.55 -13.98 3.64
C SER A 100 7.02 -14.14 3.29
N VAL A 101 7.84 -13.09 3.46
CA VAL A 101 9.24 -13.05 2.98
C VAL A 101 10.28 -12.98 4.11
N LEU A 102 9.88 -12.61 5.32
CA LEU A 102 10.77 -12.44 6.48
C LEU A 102 10.39 -13.37 7.63
N LYS A 103 11.38 -13.72 8.43
CA LYS A 103 11.23 -14.34 9.75
C LYS A 103 11.48 -13.27 10.83
N PRO A 104 10.88 -13.39 12.04
CA PRO A 104 11.21 -12.51 13.16
C PRO A 104 12.72 -12.39 13.37
N GLY A 105 13.22 -11.16 13.48
CA GLY A 105 14.64 -10.84 13.59
C GLY A 105 15.38 -10.67 12.26
N ASP A 106 14.81 -11.03 11.12
CA ASP A 106 15.42 -10.78 9.82
C ASP A 106 15.60 -9.27 9.58
N THR A 107 16.65 -8.93 8.85
CA THR A 107 16.94 -7.55 8.46
C THR A 107 16.14 -7.15 7.24
N PHE A 108 15.54 -5.98 7.28
CA PHE A 108 15.01 -5.31 6.10
C PHE A 108 15.44 -3.85 6.06
N MET A 109 15.34 -3.23 4.89
CA MET A 109 15.74 -1.84 4.66
C MET A 109 14.55 -1.01 4.20
N GLY A 110 14.39 0.21 4.73
CA GLY A 110 13.33 1.15 4.36
C GLY A 110 13.77 2.61 4.52
N LEU A 111 13.00 3.54 3.94
CA LEU A 111 13.27 4.96 4.10
C LEU A 111 13.03 5.41 5.54
N ASN A 112 13.95 6.18 6.09
CA ASN A 112 13.85 6.74 7.43
C ASN A 112 12.55 7.56 7.60
N LEU A 113 11.87 7.38 8.72
CA LEU A 113 10.63 8.09 9.04
C LEU A 113 10.82 9.61 9.01
N ALA A 114 11.95 10.13 9.53
CA ALA A 114 12.27 11.55 9.53
C ALA A 114 12.54 12.11 8.13
N HIS A 115 12.81 11.25 7.15
CA HIS A 115 13.04 11.61 5.75
C HIS A 115 11.83 11.32 4.84
N GLY A 116 10.65 11.10 5.45
CA GLY A 116 9.39 10.91 4.73
C GLY A 116 8.93 9.46 4.62
N GLY A 117 9.61 8.50 5.27
CA GLY A 117 9.18 7.09 5.33
C GLY A 117 7.82 6.91 5.99
N HIS A 118 7.27 5.71 5.90
CA HIS A 118 6.03 5.34 6.58
C HIS A 118 6.34 4.58 7.88
N LEU A 119 5.40 4.61 8.85
CA LEU A 119 5.54 3.87 10.12
C LEU A 119 5.82 2.37 9.90
N THR A 120 5.18 1.75 8.88
CA THR A 120 5.39 0.34 8.56
C THR A 120 6.73 0.04 7.90
N HIS A 121 7.56 1.05 7.64
CA HIS A 121 8.91 0.88 7.09
C HIS A 121 10.00 0.83 8.17
N GLY A 122 9.67 0.36 9.38
CA GLY A 122 10.64 0.09 10.43
C GLY A 122 10.58 0.99 11.66
N SER A 123 9.50 1.76 11.83
CA SER A 123 9.32 2.54 13.06
C SER A 123 9.29 1.62 14.30
N PRO A 124 10.00 1.96 15.38
CA PRO A 124 10.06 1.13 16.60
C PRO A 124 8.70 0.97 17.31
N VAL A 125 7.73 1.82 17.02
CA VAL A 125 6.37 1.74 17.55
C VAL A 125 5.42 0.95 16.65
N ASN A 126 5.92 0.43 15.51
CA ASN A 126 5.16 -0.38 14.57
C ASN A 126 5.64 -1.84 14.62
N SER A 127 4.75 -2.77 14.29
CA SER A 127 5.07 -4.20 14.22
C SER A 127 6.30 -4.50 13.36
N SER A 128 6.55 -3.74 12.29
CA SER A 128 7.74 -3.90 11.45
C SER A 128 9.05 -3.66 12.21
N GLY A 129 9.09 -2.62 13.06
CA GLY A 129 10.26 -2.34 13.90
C GLY A 129 10.33 -3.21 15.17
N MET A 130 9.20 -3.80 15.59
CA MET A 130 9.15 -4.67 16.78
C MET A 130 9.53 -6.11 16.47
N LEU A 131 9.17 -6.61 15.29
CA LEU A 131 9.38 -8.01 14.88
C LEU A 131 10.66 -8.23 14.09
N TYR A 132 11.13 -7.23 13.38
CA TYR A 132 12.27 -7.32 12.47
C TYR A 132 13.36 -6.32 12.82
N ARG A 133 14.51 -6.44 12.20
CA ARG A 133 15.64 -5.51 12.33
C ARG A 133 15.64 -4.50 11.18
N PRO A 134 15.08 -3.30 11.35
CA PRO A 134 15.07 -2.28 10.31
C PRO A 134 16.45 -1.62 10.18
N VAL A 135 16.89 -1.40 8.94
CA VAL A 135 18.01 -0.55 8.55
C VAL A 135 17.45 0.58 7.70
N SER A 136 17.70 1.82 8.09
CA SER A 136 17.13 2.98 7.42
C SER A 136 18.13 3.60 6.45
N TYR A 137 17.72 3.83 5.20
CA TYR A 137 18.38 4.75 4.29
C TYR A 137 17.70 6.13 4.35
N GLY A 138 18.34 7.14 3.79
CA GLY A 138 17.87 8.52 3.88
C GLY A 138 17.88 9.28 2.57
N VAL A 139 17.70 10.59 2.69
CA VAL A 139 17.86 11.55 1.59
C VAL A 139 19.12 12.36 1.80
N ARG A 140 19.71 12.87 0.73
CA ARG A 140 20.85 13.78 0.75
C ARG A 140 20.40 15.17 1.25
N GLU A 141 21.17 15.77 2.12
CA GLU A 141 20.85 17.09 2.69
C GLU A 141 20.87 18.21 1.64
N ASP A 142 21.76 18.11 0.65
CA ASP A 142 21.95 19.11 -0.39
C ASP A 142 20.84 19.14 -1.45
N THR A 143 20.27 17.98 -1.79
CA THR A 143 19.31 17.82 -2.89
C THR A 143 17.92 17.42 -2.45
N GLY A 144 17.80 16.81 -1.27
CA GLY A 144 16.56 16.16 -0.82
C GLY A 144 16.20 14.89 -1.60
N LEU A 145 17.10 14.40 -2.47
CA LEU A 145 16.90 13.15 -3.20
C LEU A 145 17.31 11.94 -2.35
N VAL A 146 16.71 10.78 -2.60
CA VAL A 146 17.16 9.53 -1.98
C VAL A 146 18.65 9.33 -2.21
N ASP A 147 19.38 9.04 -1.13
CA ASP A 147 20.81 8.74 -1.20
C ASP A 147 21.00 7.27 -1.56
N TYR A 148 21.01 7.00 -2.87
CA TYR A 148 21.18 5.65 -3.40
C TYR A 148 22.59 5.10 -3.17
N ASP A 149 23.61 5.95 -3.01
CA ASP A 149 24.97 5.51 -2.75
C ASP A 149 25.10 5.00 -1.30
N MET A 150 24.58 5.77 -0.34
CA MET A 150 24.46 5.36 1.06
C MET A 150 23.59 4.09 1.18
N MET A 151 22.49 4.03 0.45
CA MET A 151 21.62 2.86 0.43
C MET A 151 22.34 1.60 -0.02
N GLU A 152 23.15 1.70 -1.06
CA GLU A 152 23.98 0.61 -1.59
C GLU A 152 25.03 0.14 -0.59
N GLU A 153 25.78 1.07 0.03
CA GLU A 153 26.77 0.76 1.07
C GLU A 153 26.13 0.01 2.25
N LEU A 154 24.98 0.51 2.73
CA LEU A 154 24.25 -0.12 3.82
C LEU A 154 23.70 -1.50 3.42
N ALA A 155 23.19 -1.65 2.20
CA ALA A 155 22.66 -2.93 1.73
C ALA A 155 23.76 -4.00 1.61
N LEU A 156 24.93 -3.64 1.11
CA LEU A 156 26.08 -4.55 1.02
C LEU A 156 26.60 -4.98 2.38
N LYS A 157 26.58 -4.06 3.35
CA LYS A 157 27.03 -4.32 4.73
C LYS A 157 26.03 -5.15 5.51
N GLU A 158 24.78 -4.74 5.53
CA GLU A 158 23.74 -5.28 6.41
C GLU A 158 22.99 -6.47 5.81
N LYS A 159 23.08 -6.65 4.48
CA LYS A 159 22.49 -7.74 3.69
C LYS A 159 21.00 -7.98 4.03
N PRO A 160 20.15 -6.94 3.90
CA PRO A 160 18.74 -7.09 4.18
C PRO A 160 18.12 -8.15 3.26
N ARG A 161 17.11 -8.87 3.75
CA ARG A 161 16.33 -9.82 2.95
C ARG A 161 15.22 -9.14 2.15
N LEU A 162 14.84 -7.92 2.57
CA LEU A 162 13.81 -7.11 1.92
C LEU A 162 14.28 -5.66 1.85
N ILE A 163 14.15 -5.06 0.68
CA ILE A 163 14.32 -3.61 0.47
C ILE A 163 12.93 -3.03 0.17
N VAL A 164 12.54 -2.01 0.93
CA VAL A 164 11.26 -1.31 0.78
C VAL A 164 11.51 0.06 0.17
N GLY A 165 10.96 0.30 -1.03
CA GLY A 165 10.82 1.61 -1.65
C GLY A 165 9.46 2.22 -1.34
N GLY A 166 9.36 3.55 -1.48
CA GLY A 166 8.13 4.28 -1.20
C GLY A 166 8.19 5.12 0.06
N ALA A 167 7.30 6.10 0.14
CA ALA A 167 7.28 7.09 1.20
C ALA A 167 5.88 7.68 1.41
N SER A 168 5.66 8.26 2.59
CA SER A 168 4.49 9.09 2.89
C SER A 168 4.69 10.54 2.49
N ALA A 169 5.92 11.04 2.55
CA ALA A 169 6.25 12.46 2.36
C ALA A 169 7.55 12.62 1.56
N TYR A 170 7.56 12.13 0.33
CA TYR A 170 8.66 12.30 -0.62
C TYR A 170 8.08 12.66 -1.98
N SER A 171 8.41 13.84 -2.49
CA SER A 171 7.79 14.44 -3.67
C SER A 171 8.63 14.31 -4.95
N ARG A 172 9.65 13.48 -4.95
CA ARG A 172 10.50 13.21 -6.09
C ARG A 172 10.26 11.82 -6.66
N GLU A 173 10.74 11.59 -7.88
CA GLU A 173 10.70 10.27 -8.49
C GLU A 173 11.68 9.31 -7.83
N TRP A 174 11.37 8.03 -7.93
CA TRP A 174 12.18 6.93 -7.43
C TRP A 174 12.90 6.27 -8.59
N ASP A 175 14.16 5.95 -8.41
CA ASP A 175 14.94 5.12 -9.33
C ASP A 175 14.69 3.62 -9.00
N TYR A 176 13.53 3.12 -9.43
CA TYR A 176 13.14 1.74 -9.16
C TYR A 176 14.06 0.72 -9.83
N GLU A 177 14.63 1.06 -11.00
CA GLU A 177 15.57 0.20 -11.72
C GLU A 177 16.85 0.00 -10.90
N ARG A 178 17.43 1.07 -10.37
CA ARG A 178 18.61 1.01 -9.51
C ARG A 178 18.33 0.24 -8.21
N MET A 179 17.17 0.44 -7.61
CA MET A 179 16.75 -0.29 -6.40
C MET A 179 16.57 -1.80 -6.68
N ARG A 180 15.98 -2.15 -7.82
CA ARG A 180 15.85 -3.55 -8.24
C ARG A 180 17.21 -4.19 -8.48
N ALA A 181 18.09 -3.55 -9.22
CA ALA A 181 19.45 -4.04 -9.47
C ALA A 181 20.24 -4.27 -8.16
N LEU A 182 20.09 -3.37 -7.19
CA LEU A 182 20.70 -3.54 -5.87
C LEU A 182 20.11 -4.77 -5.13
N ALA A 183 18.80 -4.91 -5.13
CA ALA A 183 18.13 -6.06 -4.49
C ALA A 183 18.60 -7.39 -5.11
N ASP A 184 18.63 -7.47 -6.43
CA ASP A 184 19.08 -8.67 -7.16
C ASP A 184 20.53 -9.01 -6.81
N ARG A 185 21.41 -8.00 -6.75
CA ARG A 185 22.83 -8.20 -6.43
C ARG A 185 23.09 -8.80 -5.04
N ILE A 186 22.22 -8.50 -4.07
CA ILE A 186 22.34 -9.04 -2.70
C ILE A 186 21.40 -10.20 -2.40
N GLY A 187 20.58 -10.61 -3.37
CA GLY A 187 19.56 -11.67 -3.20
C GLY A 187 18.39 -11.27 -2.29
N ALA A 188 18.04 -9.99 -2.25
CA ALA A 188 16.92 -9.46 -1.49
C ALA A 188 15.64 -9.39 -2.33
N ILE A 189 14.49 -9.45 -1.68
CA ILE A 189 13.21 -9.07 -2.29
C ILE A 189 13.13 -7.54 -2.37
N PHE A 190 12.69 -7.02 -3.50
CA PHE A 190 12.38 -5.60 -3.66
C PHE A 190 10.86 -5.39 -3.61
N MET A 191 10.41 -4.62 -2.65
CA MET A 191 9.01 -4.23 -2.46
C MET A 191 8.87 -2.72 -2.61
N VAL A 192 7.78 -2.27 -3.22
CA VAL A 192 7.42 -0.85 -3.27
C VAL A 192 6.05 -0.63 -2.65
N ASP A 193 5.99 0.26 -1.66
CA ASP A 193 4.74 0.82 -1.15
C ASP A 193 4.42 2.10 -1.92
N MET A 194 3.50 1.99 -2.89
CA MET A 194 3.10 3.12 -3.74
C MET A 194 1.82 3.82 -3.25
N ALA A 195 1.43 3.65 -1.99
CA ALA A 195 0.13 4.10 -1.48
C ALA A 195 -0.15 5.58 -1.74
N HIS A 196 0.85 6.47 -1.56
CA HIS A 196 0.65 7.90 -1.79
C HIS A 196 0.55 8.27 -3.28
N PRO A 197 1.48 7.86 -4.17
CA PRO A 197 1.43 8.24 -5.58
C PRO A 197 0.55 7.35 -6.45
N ALA A 198 -0.13 6.33 -5.91
CA ALA A 198 -0.82 5.30 -6.70
C ALA A 198 -1.81 5.85 -7.73
N GLY A 199 -2.53 6.93 -7.44
CA GLY A 199 -3.44 7.57 -8.39
C GLY A 199 -2.71 8.25 -9.55
N LEU A 200 -1.54 8.85 -9.30
CA LEU A 200 -0.69 9.46 -10.33
C LEU A 200 -0.04 8.39 -11.21
N ILE A 201 0.37 7.28 -10.61
CA ILE A 201 0.90 6.11 -11.32
C ILE A 201 -0.18 5.51 -12.22
N ALA A 202 -1.41 5.33 -11.71
CA ALA A 202 -2.54 4.84 -12.49
C ALA A 202 -2.90 5.76 -13.67
N ALA A 203 -2.68 7.06 -13.52
CA ALA A 203 -2.88 8.06 -14.58
C ALA A 203 -1.70 8.15 -15.57
N GLY A 204 -0.63 7.38 -15.38
CA GLY A 204 0.56 7.40 -16.23
C GLY A 204 1.43 8.66 -16.07
N LEU A 205 1.28 9.38 -14.96
CA LEU A 205 2.03 10.60 -14.67
C LEU A 205 3.33 10.34 -13.91
N LEU A 206 3.46 9.18 -13.31
CA LEU A 206 4.66 8.71 -12.60
C LEU A 206 5.00 7.30 -13.04
N GLU A 207 6.28 6.93 -12.88
CA GLU A 207 6.75 5.59 -13.23
C GLU A 207 6.05 4.50 -12.39
N ASN A 208 5.68 3.42 -13.05
CA ASN A 208 4.95 2.32 -12.44
C ASN A 208 5.91 1.29 -11.84
N PRO A 209 5.96 1.14 -10.50
CA PRO A 209 6.88 0.23 -9.82
C PRO A 209 6.60 -1.25 -10.09
N VAL A 210 5.41 -1.61 -10.56
CA VAL A 210 5.06 -3.01 -10.91
C VAL A 210 5.98 -3.61 -11.97
N LYS A 211 6.62 -2.77 -12.79
CA LYS A 211 7.60 -3.19 -13.81
C LYS A 211 8.95 -3.64 -13.20
N TYR A 212 9.25 -3.21 -11.99
CA TYR A 212 10.57 -3.38 -11.37
C TYR A 212 10.53 -4.17 -10.08
N ALA A 213 9.55 -3.92 -9.24
CA ALA A 213 9.47 -4.53 -7.93
C ALA A 213 8.93 -5.96 -8.00
N HIS A 214 9.46 -6.85 -7.14
CA HIS A 214 8.90 -8.18 -6.98
C HIS A 214 7.48 -8.13 -6.40
N ILE A 215 7.24 -7.19 -5.47
CA ILE A 215 5.94 -7.01 -4.81
C ILE A 215 5.65 -5.53 -4.70
N VAL A 216 4.42 -5.12 -5.01
CA VAL A 216 3.96 -3.75 -4.81
C VAL A 216 2.76 -3.75 -3.89
N THR A 217 2.75 -2.85 -2.91
CA THR A 217 1.60 -2.63 -2.03
C THR A 217 1.03 -1.23 -2.24
N SER A 218 -0.23 -1.08 -1.94
CA SER A 218 -0.89 0.24 -1.92
C SER A 218 -2.09 0.25 -1.00
N THR A 219 -2.61 1.45 -0.78
CA THR A 219 -3.98 1.69 -0.31
C THR A 219 -4.87 2.04 -1.47
N THR A 220 -6.18 1.86 -1.31
CA THR A 220 -7.18 2.27 -2.31
C THR A 220 -7.77 3.65 -2.05
N HIS A 221 -7.59 4.22 -0.85
CA HIS A 221 -8.32 5.39 -0.34
C HIS A 221 -7.53 6.71 -0.31
N LYS A 222 -6.35 6.77 -0.93
CA LYS A 222 -5.55 8.01 -1.03
C LYS A 222 -5.75 8.63 -2.43
N THR A 223 -4.69 8.82 -3.20
CA THR A 223 -4.78 9.36 -4.56
C THR A 223 -5.58 8.48 -5.52
N LEU A 224 -5.71 7.17 -5.27
CA LEU A 224 -6.61 6.28 -6.03
C LEU A 224 -8.09 6.60 -5.82
N ARG A 225 -8.46 7.35 -4.78
CA ARG A 225 -9.82 7.84 -4.54
C ARG A 225 -10.88 6.74 -4.43
N GLY A 226 -10.49 5.58 -3.89
CA GLY A 226 -11.36 4.43 -3.67
C GLY A 226 -11.79 4.26 -2.21
N PRO A 227 -12.41 3.13 -1.88
CA PRO A 227 -12.80 2.77 -0.52
C PRO A 227 -11.56 2.54 0.36
N ARG A 228 -11.74 2.56 1.68
CA ARG A 228 -10.65 2.17 2.58
C ARG A 228 -10.33 0.69 2.44
N GLY A 229 -9.08 0.42 2.07
CA GLY A 229 -8.57 -0.92 1.84
C GLY A 229 -7.09 -0.89 1.48
N GLY A 230 -6.49 -2.06 1.35
CA GLY A 230 -5.14 -2.27 0.87
C GLY A 230 -5.12 -3.28 -0.28
N ILE A 231 -4.06 -3.22 -1.07
CA ILE A 231 -3.84 -4.12 -2.20
C ILE A 231 -2.38 -4.58 -2.23
N ILE A 232 -2.17 -5.78 -2.77
CA ILE A 232 -0.86 -6.32 -3.07
C ILE A 232 -0.86 -6.71 -4.55
N LEU A 233 0.16 -6.30 -5.28
CA LEU A 233 0.33 -6.56 -6.71
C LEU A 233 1.66 -7.27 -6.96
N ILE A 234 1.67 -8.17 -7.96
CA ILE A 234 2.88 -8.81 -8.47
C ILE A 234 2.91 -8.58 -9.98
N GLY A 235 4.05 -8.10 -10.48
CA GLY A 235 4.29 -7.91 -11.91
C GLY A 235 4.64 -9.20 -12.62
N LYS A 236 4.91 -9.09 -13.91
CA LYS A 236 5.50 -10.16 -14.72
C LYS A 236 7.02 -10.10 -14.54
N ASP A 237 7.62 -11.18 -14.09
CA ASP A 237 9.08 -11.36 -14.12
C ASP A 237 9.52 -11.90 -15.47
#